data_e0d5b30381e2b7db49c8edd775175fe3
#
_entry.id   e0d5b30381e2b7db49c8edd775175fe3
#
_cell.length_a   1.000
_cell.length_b   1.000
_cell.length_c   1.000
_cell.angle_alpha   90.00
_cell.angle_beta   90.00
_cell.angle_gamma   90.00
#
_symmetry.space_group_name_H-M   'P 1'
#
loop_
_entity.id
_entity.type
_entity.pdbx_description
1 polymer ?
#
loop_
_entity_poly.entity_id
_entity_poly.type
_entity_poly.pdbx_seq_one_letter_code
_entity_poly.pdbx_strand_id
1 'polypeptide(L)'
;MMNQNLIKGLAVAAIWCSSTLVLQAAQDNIAPRAHVTVSNVLNENYAADNLVDGKIMYGDKGEWACKGSVTSWGVMYTPWAQLEWDEEVCVDRVVLYDRVSLAEHLAGGTLQFSDGSQLSVTAIPNDGSPKSISFPKKKVKWIRFEATDGNGKNLGLSEIEVFAAHGDQTDYVEWVDPYIETTRGRWFFCTPGGRPFGMVAAHAFTRNKNQGGGGYNYNFPDILGFSQINEWMISGPNIMPVVGEINPTEGMAGWKSPFKHESEIIQPGYHRLYLDRYKTWVEYTATERATFYRLNY
;
A
#
# COMPACT_ATOMS: atom_id res chain seq x y z
N MET A 1 -3.14 -17.99 76.37
CA MET A 1 -4.21 -17.25 75.65
C MET A 1 -3.62 -16.81 74.35
N MET A 2 -3.85 -17.56 73.31
CA MET A 2 -3.31 -17.32 71.96
C MET A 2 -4.45 -16.92 71.05
N ASN A 3 -4.30 -15.73 70.51
CA ASN A 3 -5.26 -15.17 69.57
C ASN A 3 -4.93 -15.66 68.13
N GLN A 4 -5.82 -16.37 67.52
CA GLN A 4 -5.68 -16.86 66.14
C GLN A 4 -6.16 -15.77 65.18
N ASN A 5 -5.25 -15.21 64.43
CA ASN A 5 -5.56 -14.28 63.34
C ASN A 5 -6.04 -15.05 62.11
N LEU A 6 -7.23 -14.72 61.74
CA LEU A 6 -7.92 -15.15 60.51
C LEU A 6 -7.18 -14.56 59.28
N ILE A 7 -6.57 -15.40 58.48
CA ILE A 7 -6.07 -15.00 57.18
C ILE A 7 -7.25 -15.09 56.20
N LYS A 8 -7.76 -13.94 55.80
CA LYS A 8 -8.74 -13.84 54.71
C LYS A 8 -7.99 -13.97 53.40
N GLY A 9 -8.17 -15.10 52.73
CA GLY A 9 -7.67 -15.29 51.39
C GLY A 9 -8.40 -14.38 50.37
N LEU A 10 -7.68 -13.47 49.74
CA LEU A 10 -8.15 -12.78 48.55
C LEU A 10 -8.09 -13.77 47.37
N ALA A 11 -9.23 -14.20 46.92
CA ALA A 11 -9.33 -14.87 45.61
C ALA A 11 -9.17 -13.82 44.53
N VAL A 12 -8.01 -13.80 43.87
CA VAL A 12 -7.79 -13.03 42.67
C VAL A 12 -8.47 -13.81 41.52
N ALA A 13 -9.65 -13.38 41.14
CA ALA A 13 -10.27 -13.86 39.91
C ALA A 13 -9.45 -13.37 38.71
N ALA A 14 -8.66 -14.24 38.13
CA ALA A 14 -8.02 -14.00 36.85
C ALA A 14 -9.13 -13.97 35.77
N ILE A 15 -9.55 -12.78 35.40
CA ILE A 15 -10.38 -12.58 34.21
C ILE A 15 -9.47 -12.87 33.02
N TRP A 16 -9.61 -14.06 32.48
CA TRP A 16 -9.07 -14.38 31.15
C TRP A 16 -9.90 -13.62 30.14
N CYS A 17 -9.48 -12.40 29.84
CA CYS A 17 -9.94 -11.70 28.66
C CYS A 17 -9.30 -12.43 27.47
N SER A 18 -10.03 -13.39 26.90
CA SER A 18 -9.68 -13.92 25.58
C SER A 18 -9.91 -12.83 24.56
N SER A 19 -8.93 -11.92 24.46
CA SER A 19 -8.82 -11.05 23.31
C SER A 19 -8.60 -11.95 22.10
N THR A 20 -9.65 -12.24 21.36
CA THR A 20 -9.54 -12.69 20.00
C THR A 20 -8.68 -11.65 19.29
N LEU A 21 -7.43 -12.02 19.03
CA LEU A 21 -6.55 -11.29 18.15
C LEU A 21 -7.20 -11.31 16.77
N VAL A 22 -7.99 -10.29 16.47
CA VAL A 22 -8.22 -9.94 15.09
C VAL A 22 -6.88 -9.38 14.62
N LEU A 23 -6.03 -10.25 14.08
CA LEU A 23 -5.00 -9.80 13.17
C LEU A 23 -5.75 -9.07 12.07
N GLN A 24 -5.72 -7.76 12.09
CA GLN A 24 -6.17 -6.97 10.94
C GLN A 24 -5.13 -7.26 9.87
N ALA A 25 -5.45 -8.24 9.04
CA ALA A 25 -4.67 -8.55 7.86
C ALA A 25 -4.55 -7.23 7.08
N ALA A 26 -3.35 -6.94 6.59
CA ALA A 26 -3.19 -6.02 5.48
C ALA A 26 -4.34 -6.29 4.52
N GLN A 27 -5.03 -5.24 4.06
CA GLN A 27 -6.20 -5.40 3.18
C GLN A 27 -5.86 -6.44 2.12
N ASP A 28 -6.65 -7.50 2.06
CA ASP A 28 -6.34 -8.65 1.22
C ASP A 28 -6.48 -8.23 -0.25
N ASN A 29 -5.38 -8.26 -0.98
CA ASN A 29 -5.43 -8.11 -2.43
C ASN A 29 -6.05 -9.37 -3.01
N ILE A 30 -7.30 -9.26 -3.45
CA ILE A 30 -8.09 -10.36 -4.00
C ILE A 30 -8.00 -10.48 -5.53
N ALA A 31 -7.26 -9.59 -6.20
CA ALA A 31 -7.08 -9.65 -7.65
C ALA A 31 -6.50 -11.00 -8.13
N PRO A 32 -5.53 -11.64 -7.45
CA PRO A 32 -5.01 -12.95 -7.86
C PRO A 32 -6.02 -14.10 -7.82
N ARG A 33 -7.20 -13.90 -7.23
CA ARG A 33 -8.29 -14.89 -7.18
C ARG A 33 -9.31 -14.70 -8.29
N ALA A 34 -9.16 -13.65 -9.10
CA ALA A 34 -10.09 -13.34 -10.17
C ALA A 34 -9.74 -14.08 -11.46
N HIS A 35 -10.74 -14.37 -12.25
CA HIS A 35 -10.57 -14.71 -13.66
C HIS A 35 -10.30 -13.43 -14.45
N VAL A 36 -9.13 -13.35 -15.08
CA VAL A 36 -8.72 -12.16 -15.83
C VAL A 36 -9.08 -12.34 -17.30
N THR A 37 -9.81 -11.38 -17.86
CA THR A 37 -10.06 -11.28 -19.28
C THR A 37 -9.64 -9.91 -19.77
N VAL A 38 -9.13 -9.86 -21.00
CA VAL A 38 -8.62 -8.60 -21.58
C VAL A 38 -9.12 -8.42 -23.02
N SER A 39 -9.08 -7.19 -23.52
CA SER A 39 -9.47 -6.87 -24.90
C SER A 39 -8.75 -7.73 -25.94
N ASN A 40 -7.45 -7.88 -25.79
CA ASN A 40 -6.56 -8.78 -26.53
C ASN A 40 -5.16 -8.76 -25.89
N VAL A 41 -4.27 -9.59 -26.39
CA VAL A 41 -2.85 -9.61 -25.98
C VAL A 41 -1.95 -9.31 -27.17
N LEU A 42 -0.85 -8.63 -26.92
CA LEU A 42 0.15 -8.34 -27.94
C LEU A 42 0.80 -9.63 -28.46
N ASN A 43 1.22 -10.48 -27.54
CA ASN A 43 1.72 -11.83 -27.78
C ASN A 43 1.75 -12.60 -26.44
N GLU A 44 2.24 -13.83 -26.44
CA GLU A 44 2.27 -14.72 -25.27
C GLU A 44 3.07 -14.19 -24.06
N ASN A 45 4.04 -13.29 -24.27
CA ASN A 45 4.82 -12.70 -23.17
C ASN A 45 4.04 -11.63 -22.40
N TYR A 46 2.93 -11.12 -22.99
CA TYR A 46 2.09 -10.07 -22.43
C TYR A 46 0.69 -10.60 -22.09
N ALA A 47 0.66 -11.76 -21.45
CA ALA A 47 -0.56 -12.46 -21.09
C ALA A 47 -1.44 -11.70 -20.10
N ALA A 48 -2.74 -12.02 -20.05
CA ALA A 48 -3.68 -11.42 -19.13
C ALA A 48 -3.34 -11.69 -17.67
N ASP A 49 -2.83 -12.90 -17.37
CA ASP A 49 -2.50 -13.32 -16.00
C ASP A 49 -1.38 -12.50 -15.36
N ASN A 50 -0.56 -11.83 -16.19
CA ASN A 50 0.48 -10.92 -15.70
C ASN A 50 -0.10 -9.70 -14.94
N LEU A 51 -1.40 -9.41 -15.14
CA LEU A 51 -2.08 -8.28 -14.46
C LEU A 51 -2.30 -8.49 -12.96
N VAL A 52 -2.16 -9.72 -12.48
CA VAL A 52 -2.50 -10.08 -11.09
C VAL A 52 -1.46 -11.01 -10.46
N ASP A 53 -0.26 -11.06 -11.01
CA ASP A 53 0.81 -11.96 -10.56
C ASP A 53 1.64 -11.40 -9.38
N GLY A 54 1.33 -10.19 -8.95
CA GLY A 54 1.98 -9.50 -7.84
C GLY A 54 3.36 -8.93 -8.19
N LYS A 55 3.68 -8.83 -9.49
CA LYS A 55 4.97 -8.33 -9.96
C LYS A 55 4.79 -7.01 -10.70
N ILE A 56 5.34 -5.97 -10.14
CA ILE A 56 5.43 -4.68 -10.81
C ILE A 56 6.78 -4.67 -11.52
N MET A 57 6.77 -5.17 -12.77
CA MET A 57 7.99 -5.35 -13.55
C MET A 57 8.39 -4.04 -14.24
N TYR A 58 9.70 -3.86 -14.33
CA TYR A 58 10.32 -2.83 -15.13
C TYR A 58 10.85 -3.49 -16.42
N GLY A 59 10.12 -3.36 -17.53
CA GLY A 59 10.59 -3.86 -18.85
C GLY A 59 9.72 -4.97 -19.45
N ASP A 60 10.14 -5.46 -20.60
CA ASP A 60 9.36 -6.20 -21.61
C ASP A 60 8.73 -7.54 -21.23
N LYS A 61 8.70 -7.95 -19.97
CA LYS A 61 8.14 -9.25 -19.55
C LYS A 61 7.43 -9.15 -18.20
N GLY A 62 6.31 -9.84 -18.08
CA GLY A 62 5.53 -9.87 -16.83
C GLY A 62 4.51 -8.72 -16.72
N GLU A 63 4.13 -8.16 -17.85
CA GLU A 63 3.11 -7.11 -17.99
C GLU A 63 2.03 -7.58 -18.97
N TRP A 64 0.84 -7.03 -18.86
CA TRP A 64 -0.13 -7.13 -19.94
C TRP A 64 0.05 -5.97 -20.92
N ALA A 65 0.06 -6.27 -22.21
CA ALA A 65 -0.03 -5.30 -23.28
C ALA A 65 -0.99 -5.78 -24.38
N CYS A 66 -1.73 -4.88 -24.95
CA CYS A 66 -2.66 -5.17 -26.04
C CYS A 66 -2.25 -4.51 -27.35
N LYS A 67 -2.80 -4.99 -28.47
CA LYS A 67 -2.72 -4.32 -29.80
C LYS A 67 -3.73 -3.19 -29.88
N GLY A 68 -3.75 -2.27 -28.90
CA GLY A 68 -4.70 -1.20 -28.80
C GLY A 68 -4.04 0.13 -28.56
N SER A 69 -4.66 1.18 -29.04
CA SER A 69 -4.20 2.54 -28.82
C SER A 69 -5.37 3.48 -28.57
N VAL A 70 -5.19 4.40 -27.65
CA VAL A 70 -6.04 5.57 -27.49
C VAL A 70 -5.32 6.74 -28.16
N THR A 71 -5.88 7.33 -29.17
CA THR A 71 -5.28 8.45 -29.89
C THR A 71 -6.25 9.62 -29.98
N SER A 72 -5.73 10.82 -30.21
CA SER A 72 -6.52 12.02 -30.47
C SER A 72 -7.41 11.92 -31.72
N TRP A 73 -7.20 10.92 -32.58
CA TRP A 73 -7.96 10.67 -33.80
C TRP A 73 -9.06 9.60 -33.64
N GLY A 74 -9.21 9.04 -32.45
CA GLY A 74 -10.18 8.01 -32.13
C GLY A 74 -9.54 6.71 -31.64
N VAL A 75 -10.37 5.86 -31.05
CA VAL A 75 -9.96 4.58 -30.47
C VAL A 75 -9.99 3.52 -31.58
N MET A 76 -8.85 2.92 -31.86
CA MET A 76 -8.79 1.80 -32.84
C MET A 76 -8.92 0.44 -32.18
N TYR A 77 -9.02 0.21 -31.02
CA TYR A 77 -9.32 -0.93 -30.14
C TYR A 77 -9.07 -0.44 -28.71
N THR A 78 -10.15 -0.18 -27.98
CA THR A 78 -10.04 0.27 -26.58
C THR A 78 -9.37 -0.82 -25.75
N PRO A 79 -8.21 -0.55 -25.14
CA PRO A 79 -7.63 -1.47 -24.19
C PRO A 79 -8.53 -1.58 -22.96
N TRP A 80 -8.91 -2.80 -22.60
CA TRP A 80 -9.63 -3.05 -21.35
C TRP A 80 -9.17 -4.35 -20.70
N ALA A 81 -9.25 -4.38 -19.38
CA ALA A 81 -9.02 -5.55 -18.55
C ALA A 81 -10.18 -5.71 -17.55
N GLN A 82 -10.66 -6.92 -17.39
CA GLN A 82 -11.73 -7.28 -16.46
C GLN A 82 -11.28 -8.39 -15.53
N LEU A 83 -11.52 -8.18 -14.26
CA LEU A 83 -11.35 -9.15 -13.19
C LEU A 83 -12.73 -9.60 -12.74
N GLU A 84 -12.99 -10.91 -12.76
CA GLU A 84 -14.25 -11.51 -12.37
C GLU A 84 -14.03 -12.61 -11.32
N TRP A 85 -14.80 -12.59 -10.25
CA TRP A 85 -14.76 -13.60 -9.18
C TRP A 85 -15.91 -14.58 -9.28
N ASP A 86 -15.73 -15.80 -8.78
CA ASP A 86 -16.76 -16.83 -8.76
C ASP A 86 -18.00 -16.42 -7.96
N GLU A 87 -17.80 -15.63 -6.90
CA GLU A 87 -18.85 -15.06 -6.05
C GLU A 87 -18.73 -13.54 -5.98
N GLU A 88 -19.77 -12.86 -5.54
CA GLU A 88 -19.70 -11.43 -5.25
C GLU A 88 -18.70 -11.15 -4.13
N VAL A 89 -17.84 -10.18 -4.37
CA VAL A 89 -16.84 -9.69 -3.41
C VAL A 89 -17.17 -8.27 -2.98
N CYS A 90 -16.84 -7.94 -1.73
CA CYS A 90 -16.96 -6.58 -1.24
C CYS A 90 -15.61 -5.89 -1.37
N VAL A 91 -15.56 -4.76 -2.04
CA VAL A 91 -14.33 -4.02 -2.38
C VAL A 91 -14.48 -2.53 -2.11
N ASP A 92 -13.39 -1.85 -1.83
CA ASP A 92 -13.35 -0.40 -1.58
C ASP A 92 -12.17 0.32 -2.24
N ARG A 93 -11.26 -0.43 -2.86
CA ARG A 93 -10.08 0.17 -3.49
C ARG A 93 -9.55 -0.69 -4.64
N VAL A 94 -9.14 -0.02 -5.71
CA VAL A 94 -8.37 -0.58 -6.82
C VAL A 94 -7.06 0.19 -6.95
N VAL A 95 -5.98 -0.50 -7.25
CA VAL A 95 -4.69 0.11 -7.55
C VAL A 95 -4.23 -0.34 -8.94
N LEU A 96 -3.86 0.61 -9.76
CA LEU A 96 -3.38 0.39 -11.12
C LEU A 96 -1.92 0.77 -11.23
N TYR A 97 -1.16 -0.04 -11.94
CA TYR A 97 0.25 0.24 -12.26
C TYR A 97 0.41 0.25 -13.77
N ASP A 98 0.85 1.38 -14.32
CA ASP A 98 1.15 1.46 -15.74
C ASP A 98 2.42 0.67 -16.07
N ARG A 99 2.55 0.31 -17.31
CA ARG A 99 3.82 -0.18 -17.86
C ARG A 99 4.81 0.96 -17.93
N VAL A 100 6.02 0.74 -17.43
CA VAL A 100 7.08 1.76 -17.52
C VAL A 100 7.65 1.77 -18.92
N SER A 101 7.14 2.64 -19.75
CA SER A 101 7.57 2.77 -21.15
C SER A 101 7.66 4.24 -21.55
N LEU A 102 8.75 4.59 -22.24
CA LEU A 102 8.92 5.94 -22.78
C LEU A 102 8.01 6.23 -23.98
N ALA A 103 7.55 5.18 -24.66
CA ALA A 103 6.79 5.28 -25.91
C ALA A 103 5.30 4.95 -25.75
N GLU A 104 4.94 4.24 -24.70
CA GLU A 104 3.62 3.66 -24.49
C GLU A 104 3.17 3.92 -23.06
N HIS A 105 2.24 4.84 -22.89
CA HIS A 105 1.77 5.31 -21.60
C HIS A 105 0.25 5.29 -21.54
N LEU A 106 -0.30 4.65 -20.50
CA LEU A 106 -1.71 4.63 -20.22
C LEU A 106 -2.00 5.69 -19.16
N ALA A 107 -2.53 6.85 -19.58
CA ALA A 107 -2.68 8.03 -18.72
C ALA A 107 -3.97 8.05 -17.92
N GLY A 108 -5.02 7.35 -18.39
CA GLY A 108 -6.32 7.35 -17.73
C GLY A 108 -7.34 6.40 -18.36
N GLY A 109 -8.48 6.29 -17.69
CA GLY A 109 -9.53 5.40 -18.10
C GLY A 109 -10.78 5.49 -17.23
N THR A 110 -11.61 4.46 -17.34
CA THR A 110 -12.81 4.31 -16.53
C THR A 110 -12.80 2.95 -15.83
N LEU A 111 -12.99 2.93 -14.53
CA LEU A 111 -13.36 1.75 -13.78
C LEU A 111 -14.87 1.56 -13.84
N GLN A 112 -15.30 0.40 -14.31
CA GLN A 112 -16.69 -0.02 -14.38
C GLN A 112 -16.89 -1.19 -13.41
N PHE A 113 -18.05 -1.20 -12.74
CA PHE A 113 -18.38 -2.20 -11.74
C PHE A 113 -19.64 -2.96 -12.15
N SER A 114 -19.76 -4.21 -11.71
CA SER A 114 -20.93 -5.04 -11.98
C SER A 114 -22.26 -4.49 -11.42
N ASP A 115 -22.19 -3.54 -10.48
CA ASP A 115 -23.36 -2.81 -9.95
C ASP A 115 -23.83 -1.69 -10.90
N GLY A 116 -23.19 -1.52 -12.06
CA GLY A 116 -23.48 -0.49 -13.05
C GLY A 116 -22.85 0.86 -12.79
N SER A 117 -22.17 1.04 -11.67
CA SER A 117 -21.45 2.28 -11.37
C SER A 117 -20.12 2.39 -12.12
N GLN A 118 -19.63 3.62 -12.26
CA GLN A 118 -18.38 3.93 -12.95
C GLN A 118 -17.61 5.00 -12.21
N LEU A 119 -16.28 4.96 -12.31
CA LEU A 119 -15.35 5.97 -11.79
C LEU A 119 -14.33 6.35 -12.86
N SER A 120 -14.13 7.65 -13.04
CA SER A 120 -13.07 8.15 -13.90
C SER A 120 -11.71 8.03 -13.19
N VAL A 121 -10.73 7.56 -13.92
CA VAL A 121 -9.33 7.45 -13.48
C VAL A 121 -8.49 8.36 -14.35
N THR A 122 -7.73 9.24 -13.73
CA THR A 122 -6.83 10.17 -14.40
C THR A 122 -5.44 10.15 -13.78
N ALA A 123 -4.45 10.62 -14.53
CA ALA A 123 -3.08 10.77 -14.04
C ALA A 123 -2.50 9.46 -13.47
N ILE A 124 -2.56 8.39 -14.26
CA ILE A 124 -1.84 7.15 -13.95
C ILE A 124 -0.36 7.44 -14.19
N PRO A 125 0.52 7.24 -13.19
CA PRO A 125 1.96 7.50 -13.35
C PRO A 125 2.61 6.49 -14.29
N ASN A 126 3.58 6.95 -15.10
CA ASN A 126 4.37 6.09 -16.01
C ASN A 126 5.80 5.82 -15.46
N ASP A 127 5.94 5.71 -14.16
CA ASP A 127 7.23 5.50 -13.50
C ASP A 127 7.25 4.25 -12.61
N GLY A 128 6.21 3.40 -12.75
CA GLY A 128 6.03 2.19 -11.94
C GLY A 128 5.39 2.46 -10.57
N SER A 129 5.06 3.72 -10.26
CA SER A 129 4.32 4.03 -9.04
C SER A 129 2.82 3.76 -9.21
N PRO A 130 2.10 3.41 -8.13
CA PRO A 130 0.69 3.06 -8.19
C PRO A 130 -0.21 4.27 -8.40
N LYS A 131 -1.34 4.02 -9.06
CA LYS A 131 -2.52 4.85 -8.97
C LYS A 131 -3.55 4.17 -8.08
N SER A 132 -3.69 4.65 -6.86
CA SER A 132 -4.71 4.16 -5.94
C SER A 132 -6.03 4.91 -6.14
N ILE A 133 -7.13 4.16 -6.23
CA ILE A 133 -8.50 4.65 -6.41
C ILE A 133 -9.35 4.06 -5.29
N SER A 134 -9.70 4.87 -4.30
CA SER A 134 -10.59 4.48 -3.21
C SER A 134 -12.02 4.95 -3.49
N PHE A 135 -12.99 4.16 -3.05
CA PHE A 135 -14.42 4.42 -3.25
C PHE A 135 -15.23 3.81 -2.10
N PRO A 136 -16.49 4.26 -1.89
CA PRO A 136 -17.38 3.61 -0.93
C PRO A 136 -17.53 2.12 -1.21
N LYS A 137 -17.59 1.31 -0.16
CA LYS A 137 -17.74 -0.16 -0.26
C LYS A 137 -18.78 -0.55 -1.29
N LYS A 138 -18.43 -1.49 -2.15
CA LYS A 138 -19.28 -2.03 -3.19
C LYS A 138 -19.26 -3.55 -3.18
N LYS A 139 -20.42 -4.18 -3.38
CA LYS A 139 -20.51 -5.60 -3.72
C LYS A 139 -20.49 -5.73 -5.23
N VAL A 140 -19.50 -6.44 -5.74
CA VAL A 140 -19.28 -6.57 -7.18
C VAL A 140 -18.96 -8.01 -7.54
N LYS A 141 -19.40 -8.42 -8.73
CA LYS A 141 -19.05 -9.71 -9.35
C LYS A 141 -17.80 -9.56 -10.24
N TRP A 142 -17.66 -8.39 -10.84
CA TRP A 142 -16.51 -8.05 -11.69
C TRP A 142 -16.21 -6.55 -11.62
N ILE A 143 -14.96 -6.23 -11.94
CA ILE A 143 -14.45 -4.87 -12.15
C ILE A 143 -13.76 -4.86 -13.51
N ARG A 144 -14.04 -3.85 -14.33
CA ARG A 144 -13.36 -3.62 -15.61
C ARG A 144 -12.69 -2.25 -15.60
N PHE A 145 -11.44 -2.22 -15.97
CA PHE A 145 -10.76 -0.99 -16.35
C PHE A 145 -10.76 -0.87 -17.86
N GLU A 146 -11.20 0.26 -18.39
CA GLU A 146 -11.20 0.59 -19.79
C GLU A 146 -10.42 1.87 -20.02
N ALA A 147 -9.36 1.81 -20.85
CA ALA A 147 -8.51 2.96 -21.14
C ALA A 147 -9.25 3.99 -22.00
N THR A 148 -9.22 5.25 -21.59
CA THR A 148 -9.79 6.36 -22.35
C THR A 148 -8.77 7.44 -22.69
N ASP A 149 -7.58 7.37 -22.07
CA ASP A 149 -6.49 8.31 -22.29
C ASP A 149 -5.14 7.58 -22.25
N GLY A 150 -4.27 7.94 -23.17
CA GLY A 150 -2.95 7.31 -23.28
C GLY A 150 -2.19 7.77 -24.52
N ASN A 151 -0.94 7.36 -24.62
CA ASN A 151 -0.05 7.67 -25.72
C ASN A 151 0.67 6.42 -26.22
N GLY A 152 0.80 6.28 -27.52
CA GLY A 152 1.51 5.17 -28.13
C GLY A 152 0.62 4.02 -28.59
N LYS A 153 1.28 2.90 -28.88
CA LYS A 153 0.66 1.63 -29.31
C LYS A 153 0.93 0.58 -28.23
N ASN A 154 0.18 -0.51 -28.25
CA ASN A 154 0.36 -1.63 -27.32
C ASN A 154 0.23 -1.20 -25.85
N LEU A 155 -0.78 -0.39 -25.57
CA LEU A 155 -1.09 0.05 -24.21
C LEU A 155 -1.44 -1.14 -23.31
N GLY A 156 -1.20 -1.00 -22.03
CA GLY A 156 -1.45 -2.06 -21.07
C GLY A 156 -1.13 -1.62 -19.65
N LEU A 157 -1.14 -2.55 -18.73
CA LEU A 157 -0.82 -2.35 -17.33
C LEU A 157 0.20 -3.39 -16.86
N SER A 158 1.02 -3.00 -15.91
CA SER A 158 1.93 -3.90 -15.22
C SER A 158 1.19 -4.76 -14.21
N GLU A 159 0.27 -4.14 -13.44
CA GLU A 159 -0.45 -4.83 -12.37
C GLU A 159 -1.79 -4.14 -12.08
N ILE A 160 -2.77 -4.92 -11.64
CA ILE A 160 -4.02 -4.45 -11.03
C ILE A 160 -4.16 -5.14 -9.66
N GLU A 161 -4.27 -4.35 -8.61
CA GLU A 161 -4.62 -4.86 -7.29
C GLU A 161 -6.06 -4.45 -6.96
N VAL A 162 -6.81 -5.34 -6.34
CA VAL A 162 -8.17 -5.09 -5.85
C VAL A 162 -8.23 -5.49 -4.38
N PHE A 163 -8.63 -4.55 -3.55
CA PHE A 163 -8.63 -4.77 -2.11
C PHE A 163 -10.03 -5.04 -1.59
N ALA A 164 -10.15 -6.18 -0.89
CA ALA A 164 -11.37 -6.55 -0.21
C ALA A 164 -11.72 -5.51 0.87
N ALA A 165 -12.95 -5.01 0.83
CA ALA A 165 -13.49 -4.22 1.92
C ALA A 165 -13.79 -5.13 3.10
N HIS A 166 -13.40 -4.72 4.30
CA HIS A 166 -13.79 -5.44 5.51
C HIS A 166 -15.32 -5.38 5.72
N GLY A 167 -15.86 -6.50 6.17
CA GLY A 167 -17.30 -6.80 6.23
C GLY A 167 -18.21 -5.74 6.89
N ASP A 168 -19.52 -6.00 6.90
CA ASP A 168 -20.63 -5.12 7.35
C ASP A 168 -20.58 -4.69 8.85
N GLN A 169 -19.61 -5.16 9.62
CA GLN A 169 -19.36 -4.61 10.94
C GLN A 169 -18.66 -3.26 10.77
N THR A 170 -19.22 -2.24 11.38
CA THR A 170 -18.57 -0.94 11.50
C THR A 170 -17.19 -1.14 12.12
N ASP A 171 -16.19 -1.21 11.26
CA ASP A 171 -14.80 -1.30 11.73
C ASP A 171 -14.39 0.10 12.17
N TYR A 172 -14.47 0.34 13.47
CA TYR A 172 -14.08 1.63 14.04
C TYR A 172 -12.62 2.00 13.72
N VAL A 173 -11.79 1.04 13.32
CA VAL A 173 -10.42 1.27 12.85
C VAL A 173 -10.41 2.09 11.57
N GLU A 174 -11.42 1.98 10.72
CA GLU A 174 -11.55 2.81 9.50
C GLU A 174 -11.76 4.31 9.83
N TRP A 175 -12.19 4.63 11.04
CA TRP A 175 -12.36 6.02 11.50
C TRP A 175 -11.07 6.63 12.06
N VAL A 176 -10.04 5.82 12.20
CA VAL A 176 -8.74 6.29 12.65
C VAL A 176 -8.01 6.89 11.47
N ASP A 177 -7.81 8.20 11.49
CA ASP A 177 -6.92 8.88 10.56
C ASP A 177 -5.49 8.88 11.11
N PRO A 178 -4.59 8.06 10.56
CA PRO A 178 -3.21 7.97 11.04
C PRO A 178 -2.38 9.21 10.66
N TYR A 179 -2.89 10.12 9.85
CA TYR A 179 -2.21 11.37 9.47
C TYR A 179 -2.45 12.52 10.47
N ILE A 180 -3.38 12.37 11.42
CA ILE A 180 -3.68 13.42 12.41
C ILE A 180 -2.37 13.90 13.07
N GLU A 181 -2.16 15.23 13.11
CA GLU A 181 -1.01 15.92 13.70
C GLU A 181 0.33 15.68 12.99
N THR A 182 0.44 14.85 11.97
CA THR A 182 1.72 14.55 11.30
C THR A 182 2.33 15.75 10.57
N THR A 183 1.58 16.80 10.31
CA THR A 183 2.06 18.04 9.67
C THR A 183 2.68 19.04 10.62
N ARG A 184 2.46 18.93 11.93
CA ARG A 184 2.86 19.95 12.91
C ARG A 184 4.29 19.84 13.42
N GLY A 185 5.03 18.82 13.01
CA GLY A 185 6.42 18.64 13.42
C GLY A 185 6.61 18.39 14.91
N ARG A 186 5.57 17.92 15.60
CA ARG A 186 5.70 17.41 16.97
C ARG A 186 6.52 16.13 16.98
N TRP A 187 7.16 15.89 18.06
CA TRP A 187 7.96 14.71 18.31
C TRP A 187 7.02 13.54 18.57
N PHE A 188 7.22 12.36 18.13
CA PHE A 188 6.49 11.13 18.48
C PHE A 188 5.52 10.54 17.46
N PHE A 189 5.50 11.01 16.21
CA PHE A 189 4.62 10.35 15.26
C PHE A 189 5.22 9.02 14.80
N CYS A 190 4.64 7.98 15.35
CA CYS A 190 4.86 6.62 14.96
C CYS A 190 3.63 6.17 14.17
N THR A 191 3.66 6.42 12.87
CA THR A 191 2.70 5.85 11.96
C THR A 191 3.22 4.51 11.46
N PRO A 192 2.48 3.47 11.52
CA PRO A 192 1.06 3.23 11.79
C PRO A 192 0.70 3.00 13.27
N GLY A 193 1.54 3.36 14.19
CA GLY A 193 1.36 3.07 15.59
C GLY A 193 2.00 1.76 16.04
N GLY A 194 2.19 1.64 17.36
CA GLY A 194 2.64 0.42 18.00
C GLY A 194 1.47 -0.39 18.57
N ARG A 195 1.71 -1.64 18.91
CA ARG A 195 0.72 -2.41 19.67
C ARG A 195 0.61 -1.91 21.09
N PRO A 196 -0.59 -1.95 21.70
CA PRO A 196 -0.75 -1.62 23.12
C PRO A 196 0.24 -2.42 23.96
N PHE A 197 1.00 -1.72 24.81
CA PHE A 197 2.07 -2.28 25.66
C PHE A 197 3.23 -2.93 24.88
N GLY A 198 3.32 -2.70 23.56
CA GLY A 198 4.42 -3.17 22.74
C GLY A 198 5.68 -2.33 22.95
N MET A 199 6.84 -2.95 22.70
CA MET A 199 8.14 -2.30 22.76
C MET A 199 8.57 -1.69 21.44
N VAL A 200 7.93 -2.09 20.33
CA VAL A 200 8.27 -1.69 18.97
C VAL A 200 7.31 -0.60 18.50
N ALA A 201 7.88 0.51 18.08
CA ALA A 201 7.19 1.64 17.47
C ALA A 201 7.72 1.84 16.05
N ALA A 202 7.42 0.89 15.16
CA ALA A 202 7.88 0.93 13.78
C ALA A 202 7.28 2.11 13.03
N HIS A 203 8.12 2.89 12.36
CA HIS A 203 7.66 4.03 11.56
C HIS A 203 8.64 4.38 10.44
N ALA A 204 8.12 4.99 9.38
CA ALA A 204 8.95 5.66 8.39
C ALA A 204 9.55 6.93 9.01
N PHE A 205 10.83 7.14 8.80
CA PHE A 205 11.55 8.27 9.33
C PHE A 205 11.78 9.30 8.20
N THR A 206 11.09 10.45 8.31
CA THR A 206 11.10 11.48 7.25
C THR A 206 11.86 12.75 7.64
N ARG A 207 12.47 12.80 8.81
CA ARG A 207 12.87 14.01 9.44
C ARG A 207 14.19 14.60 9.00
N ASN A 208 14.31 15.95 9.05
CA ASN A 208 15.54 16.67 8.86
C ASN A 208 16.10 17.28 10.17
N LYS A 209 17.35 17.77 10.10
CA LYS A 209 18.20 18.20 11.22
C LYS A 209 17.63 19.28 12.15
N ASN A 210 16.62 20.02 11.76
CA ASN A 210 16.21 21.24 12.44
C ASN A 210 15.02 21.09 13.39
N GLN A 211 14.49 19.91 13.50
CA GLN A 211 13.32 19.65 14.32
C GLN A 211 13.60 18.49 15.28
N GLY A 212 13.77 18.71 16.58
CA GLY A 212 14.07 17.72 17.62
C GLY A 212 13.19 16.45 17.56
N GLY A 213 13.70 15.22 17.81
CA GLY A 213 13.02 13.91 17.84
C GLY A 213 12.99 13.14 16.51
N GLY A 214 12.62 11.89 16.52
CA GLY A 214 12.39 11.03 15.38
C GLY A 214 10.93 11.02 14.93
N GLY A 215 10.63 10.31 13.89
CA GLY A 215 9.28 10.02 13.47
C GLY A 215 8.94 10.46 12.06
N TYR A 216 7.68 10.26 11.74
CA TYR A 216 7.08 10.61 10.48
C TYR A 216 6.55 12.05 10.50
N ASN A 217 6.85 12.81 9.48
CA ASN A 217 6.23 14.11 9.24
C ASN A 217 5.80 14.21 7.78
N TYR A 218 4.51 14.44 7.56
CA TYR A 218 3.86 14.47 6.25
C TYR A 218 4.46 15.51 5.28
N ASN A 219 5.00 16.62 5.79
CA ASN A 219 5.53 17.69 4.93
C ASN A 219 6.92 17.39 4.33
N PHE A 220 7.55 16.29 4.70
CA PHE A 220 8.86 15.95 4.16
C PHE A 220 8.77 14.93 3.04
N PRO A 221 9.40 15.21 1.89
CA PRO A 221 9.26 14.38 0.70
C PRO A 221 10.23 13.18 0.66
N ASP A 222 11.08 13.04 1.69
CA ASP A 222 12.14 12.02 1.69
C ASP A 222 11.99 11.05 2.85
N ILE A 223 12.11 9.77 2.56
CA ILE A 223 12.31 8.71 3.56
C ILE A 223 13.81 8.61 3.85
N LEU A 224 14.16 8.70 5.12
CA LEU A 224 15.52 8.59 5.62
C LEU A 224 15.85 7.21 6.17
N GLY A 225 14.83 6.37 6.35
CA GLY A 225 14.89 5.02 6.86
C GLY A 225 13.61 4.61 7.57
N PHE A 226 13.61 3.42 8.13
CA PHE A 226 12.53 2.86 8.93
C PHE A 226 13.04 2.56 10.31
N SER A 227 12.49 3.21 11.31
CA SER A 227 12.91 3.08 12.71
C SER A 227 12.03 2.10 13.47
N GLN A 228 12.60 1.50 14.51
CA GLN A 228 11.93 0.53 15.37
C GLN A 228 11.51 1.12 16.71
N ILE A 229 12.14 2.22 17.09
CA ILE A 229 11.94 2.90 18.38
C ILE A 229 11.71 4.36 18.07
N ASN A 230 10.68 4.91 18.66
CA ASN A 230 10.41 6.33 18.59
C ASN A 230 10.27 6.89 20.02
N GLU A 231 11.19 7.75 20.37
CA GLU A 231 11.17 8.48 21.62
C GLU A 231 11.68 9.89 21.38
N TRP A 232 11.52 10.77 22.31
CA TRP A 232 11.71 12.20 22.26
C TRP A 232 12.91 12.69 21.43
N MET A 233 14.05 12.06 21.61
CA MET A 233 15.29 12.41 20.90
C MET A 233 15.95 11.19 20.26
N ILE A 234 15.35 10.02 20.37
CA ILE A 234 15.91 8.74 19.93
C ILE A 234 14.96 8.13 18.91
N SER A 235 15.45 7.90 17.73
CA SER A 235 14.71 7.16 16.71
C SER A 235 15.18 5.70 16.59
N GLY A 236 16.13 5.27 17.40
CA GLY A 236 16.68 3.92 17.37
C GLY A 236 17.46 3.59 16.09
N PRO A 237 17.84 2.33 15.90
CA PRO A 237 18.45 1.89 14.67
C PRO A 237 17.46 1.99 13.50
N ASN A 238 17.92 2.60 12.41
CA ASN A 238 17.15 2.71 11.18
C ASN A 238 17.59 1.65 10.18
N ILE A 239 16.61 1.07 9.49
CA ILE A 239 16.80 0.20 8.35
C ILE A 239 16.43 0.99 7.11
N MET A 240 17.25 0.92 6.06
CA MET A 240 16.94 1.48 4.75
C MET A 240 17.17 0.42 3.68
N PRO A 241 16.12 -0.05 3.02
CA PRO A 241 16.25 -0.88 1.83
C PRO A 241 16.90 -0.08 0.70
N VAL A 242 17.96 -0.61 0.14
CA VAL A 242 18.71 0.06 -0.92
C VAL A 242 18.98 -0.89 -2.07
N VAL A 243 19.00 -0.35 -3.29
CA VAL A 243 19.46 -1.04 -4.50
C VAL A 243 20.64 -0.27 -5.06
N GLY A 244 21.73 -0.98 -5.35
CA GLY A 244 22.98 -0.37 -5.84
C GLY A 244 23.88 0.19 -4.73
N GLU A 245 24.72 1.13 -5.09
CA GLU A 245 25.70 1.72 -4.18
C GLU A 245 25.14 2.91 -3.39
N ILE A 246 25.55 3.03 -2.16
CA ILE A 246 25.28 4.18 -1.30
C ILE A 246 26.57 4.92 -0.98
N ASN A 247 26.47 6.21 -0.68
CA ASN A 247 27.59 7.02 -0.22
C ASN A 247 27.43 7.42 1.26
N PRO A 248 27.95 6.64 2.20
CA PRO A 248 27.78 6.94 3.63
C PRO A 248 28.45 8.26 4.06
N THR A 249 29.43 8.76 3.29
CA THR A 249 30.13 10.00 3.63
C THR A 249 29.28 11.24 3.49
N GLU A 250 28.19 11.15 2.73
CA GLU A 250 27.19 12.22 2.59
C GLU A 250 26.14 12.21 3.71
N GLY A 251 26.29 11.32 4.70
CA GLY A 251 25.30 11.11 5.74
C GLY A 251 23.96 10.66 5.13
N MET A 252 22.85 11.09 5.70
CA MET A 252 21.51 10.69 5.23
C MET A 252 21.21 11.04 3.77
N ALA A 253 21.84 12.06 3.21
CA ALA A 253 21.72 12.39 1.80
C ALA A 253 22.24 11.26 0.88
N GLY A 254 23.22 10.49 1.34
CA GLY A 254 23.81 9.38 0.59
C GLY A 254 22.87 8.20 0.39
N TRP A 255 21.82 8.06 1.20
CA TRP A 255 20.89 6.92 1.08
C TRP A 255 19.41 7.27 1.14
N LYS A 256 18.98 8.49 1.43
CA LYS A 256 17.56 8.88 1.44
C LYS A 256 16.90 8.60 0.10
N SER A 257 15.60 8.34 0.12
CA SER A 257 14.78 8.19 -1.07
C SER A 257 13.59 9.15 -1.03
N PRO A 258 13.32 9.89 -2.10
CA PRO A 258 12.03 10.52 -2.30
C PRO A 258 10.92 9.47 -2.30
N PHE A 259 9.72 9.90 -1.94
CA PHE A 259 8.48 9.12 -2.04
C PHE A 259 7.31 10.06 -2.34
N LYS A 260 6.17 9.48 -2.72
CA LYS A 260 4.94 10.21 -3.00
C LYS A 260 3.83 9.71 -2.11
N HIS A 261 3.03 10.62 -1.54
CA HIS A 261 1.88 10.25 -0.72
C HIS A 261 0.80 9.49 -1.50
N GLU A 262 0.73 9.67 -2.83
CA GLU A 262 -0.16 8.90 -3.69
C GLU A 262 0.19 7.40 -3.70
N SER A 263 1.44 7.06 -3.41
CA SER A 263 1.91 5.68 -3.27
C SER A 263 1.84 5.15 -1.85
N GLU A 264 1.46 5.99 -0.89
CA GLU A 264 1.49 5.67 0.52
C GLU A 264 0.14 5.16 1.02
N ILE A 265 0.17 4.13 1.83
CA ILE A 265 -0.97 3.62 2.57
C ILE A 265 -0.58 3.51 4.03
N ILE A 266 -1.25 4.27 4.89
CA ILE A 266 -1.11 4.14 6.34
C ILE A 266 -2.45 3.72 6.91
N GLN A 267 -2.43 2.66 7.70
CA GLN A 267 -3.56 2.18 8.49
C GLN A 267 -3.05 1.80 9.88
N PRO A 268 -3.88 1.77 10.91
CA PRO A 268 -3.47 1.26 12.20
C PRO A 268 -2.83 -0.12 12.09
N GLY A 269 -1.55 -0.22 12.46
CA GLY A 269 -0.78 -1.46 12.39
C GLY A 269 -0.16 -1.79 11.04
N TYR A 270 -0.34 -0.98 10.00
CA TYR A 270 0.20 -1.24 8.66
C TYR A 270 0.62 0.04 7.95
N HIS A 271 1.78 0.00 7.30
CA HIS A 271 2.25 1.07 6.44
C HIS A 271 2.91 0.49 5.19
N ARG A 272 2.57 1.04 4.03
CA ARG A 272 3.17 0.73 2.73
C ARG A 272 3.54 2.02 2.04
N LEU A 273 4.70 2.06 1.39
CA LEU A 273 5.14 3.17 0.55
C LEU A 273 6.14 2.70 -0.52
N TYR A 274 6.34 3.54 -1.53
CA TYR A 274 7.30 3.29 -2.60
C TYR A 274 8.50 4.21 -2.49
N LEU A 275 9.69 3.63 -2.52
CA LEU A 275 10.97 4.34 -2.51
C LEU A 275 11.39 4.66 -3.94
N ASP A 276 11.18 5.90 -4.39
CA ASP A 276 11.42 6.32 -5.78
C ASP A 276 12.86 6.10 -6.25
N ARG A 277 13.85 6.36 -5.37
CA ARG A 277 15.27 6.17 -5.70
C ARG A 277 15.62 4.70 -5.92
N TYR A 278 15.03 3.81 -5.17
CA TYR A 278 15.40 2.40 -5.14
C TYR A 278 14.42 1.51 -5.90
N LYS A 279 13.34 2.09 -6.42
CA LYS A 279 12.27 1.37 -7.13
C LYS A 279 11.72 0.22 -6.31
N THR A 280 11.60 0.40 -4.99
CA THR A 280 11.30 -0.65 -4.03
C THR A 280 10.04 -0.32 -3.25
N TRP A 281 9.09 -1.24 -3.24
CA TRP A 281 7.98 -1.22 -2.31
C TRP A 281 8.44 -1.67 -0.93
N VAL A 282 8.04 -0.91 0.07
CA VAL A 282 8.27 -1.25 1.47
C VAL A 282 6.92 -1.31 2.17
N GLU A 283 6.64 -2.46 2.74
CA GLU A 283 5.50 -2.67 3.62
C GLU A 283 5.99 -3.12 4.97
N TYR A 284 5.33 -2.66 6.03
CA TYR A 284 5.68 -3.14 7.36
C TYR A 284 4.50 -3.13 8.33
N THR A 285 4.60 -4.00 9.31
CA THR A 285 3.73 -4.12 10.46
C THR A 285 4.54 -4.48 11.68
N ALA A 286 4.00 -4.29 12.87
CA ALA A 286 4.69 -4.59 14.12
C ALA A 286 3.88 -5.55 14.99
N THR A 287 4.61 -6.41 15.71
CA THR A 287 4.13 -7.12 16.88
C THR A 287 4.54 -6.37 18.15
N GLU A 288 4.37 -6.97 19.29
CA GLU A 288 4.82 -6.39 20.55
C GLU A 288 6.34 -6.15 20.62
N ARG A 289 7.13 -6.97 19.92
CA ARG A 289 8.59 -6.99 20.06
C ARG A 289 9.37 -7.05 18.75
N ALA A 290 8.69 -7.14 17.62
CA ALA A 290 9.34 -7.26 16.31
C ALA A 290 8.58 -6.51 15.24
N THR A 291 9.30 -5.98 14.26
CA THR A 291 8.75 -5.44 13.02
C THR A 291 8.97 -6.43 11.90
N PHE A 292 7.95 -6.62 11.08
CA PHE A 292 8.03 -7.42 9.85
C PHE A 292 8.02 -6.48 8.66
N TYR A 293 8.96 -6.70 7.76
CA TYR A 293 9.06 -5.98 6.49
C TYR A 293 8.86 -6.94 5.34
N ARG A 294 8.09 -6.48 4.35
CA ARG A 294 8.05 -7.07 3.02
C ARG A 294 8.63 -6.04 2.04
N LEU A 295 9.66 -6.46 1.31
CA LEU A 295 10.35 -5.63 0.33
C LEU A 295 10.13 -6.25 -1.04
N ASN A 296 9.69 -5.43 -1.99
CA ASN A 296 9.51 -5.83 -3.37
C ASN A 296 10.36 -4.89 -4.24
N TYR A 297 11.44 -5.44 -4.77
CA TYR A 297 12.46 -4.74 -5.56
C TYR A 297 12.14 -4.78 -7.05
#